data_9254d7957a34bcedf5afe29fb496d9ac
#
_entry.id   9254d7957a34bcedf5afe29fb496d9ac
#
_cell.length_a   1.000
_cell.length_b   1.000
_cell.length_c   1.000
_cell.angle_alpha   90.00
_cell.angle_beta   90.00
_cell.angle_gamma   90.00
#
_symmetry.space_group_name_H-M   'P 1'
#
loop_
_entity.id
_entity.type
_entity.pdbx_description
1 polymer ?
#
loop_
_entity_poly.entity_id
_entity_poly.type
_entity_poly.pdbx_seq_one_letter_code
_entity_poly.pdbx_strand_id
1 'polypeptide(L)'
;MNLPLDPTPQGPTSRQDAPAWYRHALDVPHGDGTVTVDGADIHYLTWGEPDRPGLVFVHGGAAHAHWWTHVAALFAGNYRIAAIDLSGHGDSDRRAVYSLNAWTDEVVAVANAADMAGPPIVIGHSMGGFVTLATAARHSDCLAGGVVIDSPVVKADPEMDTGRRDNFRNPKVYPDAASAIARFRTVPEQDHYEPFVMADVAARSLRPCDGGVTWKFDPRIFLPDRAAADDLLPSITCRIALFRAQHGLVTADIGAYMYEQLGRVAPVVEIPLAGHHVMLDQPLLLVTALRTLLADWEHSVPFERD
;
A
#
# COMPACT_ATOMS: atom_id res chain seq x y z
N MET A 1 -17.96 -20.49 -13.39
CA MET A 1 -17.35 -21.85 -13.37
C MET A 1 -16.18 -21.76 -12.38
N ASN A 2 -16.42 -22.16 -11.11
CA ASN A 2 -15.38 -22.12 -10.08
C ASN A 2 -14.42 -23.29 -10.32
N LEU A 3 -13.23 -23.01 -10.83
CA LEU A 3 -12.15 -23.98 -10.75
C LEU A 3 -11.72 -24.08 -9.28
N PRO A 4 -11.65 -25.27 -8.67
CA PRO A 4 -11.10 -25.44 -7.35
C PRO A 4 -9.63 -25.01 -7.40
N LEU A 5 -9.27 -24.03 -6.58
CA LEU A 5 -7.87 -23.68 -6.35
C LEU A 5 -7.24 -24.84 -5.58
N ASP A 6 -6.20 -25.41 -6.15
CA ASP A 6 -5.41 -26.46 -5.49
C ASP A 6 -4.81 -25.90 -4.18
N PRO A 7 -4.79 -26.68 -3.09
CA PRO A 7 -4.28 -26.20 -1.82
C PRO A 7 -2.79 -25.85 -1.96
N THR A 8 -2.48 -24.63 -1.61
CA THR A 8 -1.15 -23.99 -1.49
C THR A 8 -0.01 -24.74 -2.19
N PRO A 9 0.48 -24.29 -3.35
CA PRO A 9 1.70 -24.86 -3.92
C PRO A 9 2.81 -24.75 -2.88
N GLN A 10 3.47 -25.85 -2.58
CA GLN A 10 4.75 -25.85 -1.87
C GLN A 10 5.81 -25.25 -2.81
N GLY A 11 5.72 -23.95 -3.04
CA GLY A 11 6.69 -23.20 -3.83
C GLY A 11 7.95 -22.87 -3.03
N PRO A 12 9.00 -22.37 -3.71
CA PRO A 12 10.25 -22.00 -3.07
C PRO A 12 10.00 -20.97 -1.97
N THR A 13 10.43 -21.27 -0.75
CA THR A 13 10.35 -20.38 0.41
C THR A 13 11.63 -19.59 0.61
N SER A 14 12.69 -19.88 -0.15
CA SER A 14 13.97 -19.20 -0.08
C SER A 14 14.16 -18.23 -1.24
N ARG A 15 14.92 -17.15 -1.01
CA ARG A 15 15.31 -16.20 -2.06
C ARG A 15 16.06 -16.90 -3.22
N GLN A 16 16.87 -17.93 -2.93
CA GLN A 16 17.68 -18.63 -3.93
C GLN A 16 16.80 -19.38 -4.94
N ASP A 17 15.70 -19.93 -4.49
CA ASP A 17 14.77 -20.72 -5.29
C ASP A 17 13.66 -19.87 -5.93
N ALA A 18 13.57 -18.60 -5.55
CA ALA A 18 12.57 -17.68 -6.09
C ALA A 18 12.78 -17.42 -7.59
N PRO A 19 11.74 -17.05 -8.35
CA PRO A 19 11.84 -16.70 -9.77
C PRO A 19 12.89 -15.61 -10.05
N ALA A 20 13.48 -15.65 -11.25
CA ALA A 20 14.56 -14.72 -11.63
C ALA A 20 14.13 -13.24 -11.53
N TRP A 21 12.89 -12.92 -11.91
CA TRP A 21 12.36 -11.55 -11.81
C TRP A 21 12.36 -11.01 -10.38
N TYR A 22 12.01 -11.87 -9.41
CA TYR A 22 11.96 -11.51 -8.00
C TYR A 22 13.36 -11.28 -7.43
N ARG A 23 14.29 -12.21 -7.73
CA ARG A 23 15.69 -12.04 -7.34
C ARG A 23 16.27 -10.75 -7.89
N HIS A 24 16.03 -10.49 -9.20
CA HIS A 24 16.46 -9.25 -9.84
C HIS A 24 15.86 -8.00 -9.16
N ALA A 25 14.57 -8.01 -8.83
CA ALA A 25 13.93 -6.91 -8.13
C ALA A 25 14.56 -6.63 -6.76
N LEU A 26 14.90 -7.68 -6.00
CA LEU A 26 15.56 -7.54 -4.70
C LEU A 26 17.04 -7.11 -4.80
N ASP A 27 17.68 -7.29 -5.96
CA ASP A 27 19.06 -6.87 -6.23
C ASP A 27 19.15 -5.42 -6.68
N VAL A 28 18.03 -4.78 -7.04
CA VAL A 28 18.00 -3.34 -7.36
C VAL A 28 18.34 -2.56 -6.10
N PRO A 29 19.39 -1.72 -6.11
CA PRO A 29 19.76 -0.92 -4.95
C PRO A 29 18.63 0.02 -4.53
N HIS A 30 18.44 0.16 -3.24
CA HIS A 30 17.53 1.15 -2.66
C HIS A 30 18.26 2.03 -1.64
N GLY A 31 17.80 3.25 -1.50
CA GLY A 31 18.20 4.15 -0.42
C GLY A 31 17.25 4.02 0.76
N ASP A 32 17.73 4.43 1.92
CA ASP A 32 17.02 4.61 3.17
C ASP A 32 16.95 6.10 3.48
N GLY A 33 15.77 6.63 3.78
CA GLY A 33 15.56 8.04 4.09
C GLY A 33 14.69 8.21 5.33
N THR A 34 14.80 9.38 5.95
CA THR A 34 13.96 9.80 7.07
C THR A 34 13.63 11.29 6.91
N VAL A 35 12.37 11.65 7.18
CA VAL A 35 11.92 13.05 7.22
C VAL A 35 11.10 13.27 8.49
N THR A 36 11.35 14.37 9.19
CA THR A 36 10.60 14.69 10.41
C THR A 36 9.31 15.44 10.07
N VAL A 37 8.17 14.92 10.52
CA VAL A 37 6.84 15.50 10.34
C VAL A 37 6.16 15.63 11.70
N ASP A 38 5.85 16.84 12.13
CA ASP A 38 5.23 17.12 13.44
C ASP A 38 5.89 16.36 14.60
N GLY A 39 7.23 16.37 14.62
CA GLY A 39 8.04 15.77 15.68
C GLY A 39 8.15 14.25 15.66
N ALA A 40 7.67 13.58 14.60
CA ALA A 40 7.89 12.16 14.36
C ALA A 40 8.80 11.95 13.14
N ASP A 41 9.76 11.06 13.26
CA ASP A 41 10.64 10.66 12.17
C ASP A 41 9.95 9.61 11.32
N ILE A 42 9.75 9.93 10.05
CA ILE A 42 9.05 9.11 9.07
C ILE A 42 10.08 8.50 8.13
N HIS A 43 10.21 7.19 8.22
CA HIS A 43 11.12 6.39 7.41
C HIS A 43 10.52 6.10 6.03
N TYR A 44 11.39 6.03 5.01
CA TYR A 44 11.00 5.62 3.66
C TYR A 44 12.19 5.01 2.91
N LEU A 45 11.86 4.10 2.00
CA LEU A 45 12.81 3.51 1.05
C LEU A 45 12.73 4.24 -0.29
N THR A 46 13.85 4.33 -1.03
CA THR A 46 13.86 4.96 -2.36
C THR A 46 14.52 4.07 -3.40
N TRP A 47 14.03 4.12 -4.64
CA TRP A 47 14.64 3.49 -5.83
C TRP A 47 14.67 4.48 -6.99
N GLY A 48 15.53 4.17 -7.98
CA GLY A 48 15.65 4.97 -9.19
C GLY A 48 16.48 6.24 -9.00
N GLU A 49 16.88 6.82 -10.11
CA GLU A 49 17.67 8.04 -10.12
C GLU A 49 16.85 9.24 -9.64
N PRO A 50 17.47 10.21 -8.93
CA PRO A 50 16.85 11.50 -8.62
C PRO A 50 16.34 12.21 -9.88
N ASP A 51 15.48 13.20 -9.70
CA ASP A 51 14.93 14.04 -10.78
C ASP A 51 14.19 13.25 -11.89
N ARG A 52 13.68 12.07 -11.57
CA ARG A 52 12.74 11.34 -12.41
C ARG A 52 11.30 11.56 -11.92
N PRO A 53 10.28 11.34 -12.79
CA PRO A 53 8.87 11.38 -12.36
C PRO A 53 8.64 10.51 -11.12
N GLY A 54 7.85 11.01 -10.16
CA GLY A 54 7.73 10.43 -8.84
C GLY A 54 6.61 9.40 -8.70
N LEU A 55 6.90 8.29 -7.99
CA LEU A 55 5.90 7.36 -7.46
C LEU A 55 6.06 7.24 -5.94
N VAL A 56 4.97 7.40 -5.19
CA VAL A 56 4.97 7.16 -3.74
C VAL A 56 4.07 5.97 -3.44
N PHE A 57 4.64 4.89 -2.92
CA PHE A 57 3.90 3.71 -2.50
C PHE A 57 3.53 3.79 -1.02
N VAL A 58 2.24 3.59 -0.73
CA VAL A 58 1.68 3.65 0.63
C VAL A 58 1.09 2.29 0.99
N HIS A 59 1.59 1.69 2.05
CA HIS A 59 1.21 0.34 2.49
C HIS A 59 -0.15 0.28 3.20
N GLY A 60 -0.69 -0.92 3.37
CA GLY A 60 -1.90 -1.19 4.14
C GLY A 60 -1.69 -1.16 5.66
N GLY A 61 -2.76 -1.32 6.43
CA GLY A 61 -2.69 -1.38 7.89
C GLY A 61 -1.82 -2.53 8.39
N ALA A 62 -0.98 -2.28 9.39
CA ALA A 62 0.00 -3.21 9.96
C ALA A 62 1.07 -3.74 8.99
N ALA A 63 1.13 -3.19 7.76
CA ALA A 63 2.19 -3.44 6.78
C ALA A 63 3.32 -2.39 6.93
N HIS A 64 4.26 -2.36 5.99
CA HIS A 64 5.37 -1.43 5.97
C HIS A 64 5.98 -1.30 4.57
N ALA A 65 6.92 -0.36 4.35
CA ALA A 65 7.51 -0.04 3.06
C ALA A 65 8.06 -1.27 2.30
N HIS A 66 8.64 -2.23 2.99
CA HIS A 66 9.18 -3.43 2.36
C HIS A 66 8.14 -4.36 1.72
N TRP A 67 6.84 -4.17 1.96
CA TRP A 67 5.80 -4.88 1.20
C TRP A 67 5.82 -4.51 -0.29
N TRP A 68 6.44 -3.38 -0.62
CA TRP A 68 6.55 -2.86 -1.97
C TRP A 68 7.89 -3.15 -2.66
N THR A 69 8.92 -3.63 -1.94
CA THR A 69 10.29 -3.74 -2.47
C THR A 69 10.35 -4.43 -3.84
N HIS A 70 9.71 -5.57 -3.98
CA HIS A 70 9.73 -6.36 -5.23
C HIS A 70 8.87 -5.78 -6.35
N VAL A 71 7.92 -4.92 -6.03
CA VAL A 71 7.09 -4.18 -6.99
C VAL A 71 7.78 -2.87 -7.37
N ALA A 72 8.15 -2.05 -6.39
CA ALA A 72 8.77 -0.74 -6.57
C ALA A 72 10.04 -0.80 -7.42
N ALA A 73 10.92 -1.73 -7.13
CA ALA A 73 12.18 -1.95 -7.85
C ALA A 73 11.99 -2.12 -9.37
N LEU A 74 10.86 -2.67 -9.82
CA LEU A 74 10.56 -2.88 -11.24
C LEU A 74 10.20 -1.59 -11.99
N PHE A 75 10.03 -0.47 -11.30
CA PHE A 75 9.80 0.86 -11.89
C PHE A 75 11.04 1.77 -11.86
N ALA A 76 12.12 1.37 -11.17
CA ALA A 76 13.30 2.18 -10.91
C ALA A 76 14.03 2.68 -12.18
N GLY A 77 13.83 2.04 -13.33
CA GLY A 77 14.44 2.47 -14.59
C GLY A 77 13.87 3.77 -15.15
N ASN A 78 12.60 4.08 -14.85
CA ASN A 78 11.88 5.23 -15.43
C ASN A 78 11.41 6.24 -14.38
N TYR A 79 11.31 5.85 -13.11
CA TYR A 79 10.73 6.64 -12.03
C TYR A 79 11.69 6.78 -10.86
N ARG A 80 11.56 7.90 -10.14
CA ARG A 80 12.03 8.03 -8.77
C ARG A 80 10.93 7.55 -7.83
N ILE A 81 11.21 6.56 -7.00
CA ILE A 81 10.20 5.90 -6.17
C ILE A 81 10.51 6.13 -4.70
N ALA A 82 9.48 6.38 -3.91
CA ALA A 82 9.52 6.26 -2.46
C ALA A 82 8.47 5.23 -2.00
N ALA A 83 8.81 4.40 -1.02
CA ALA A 83 7.86 3.60 -0.27
C ALA A 83 7.94 4.02 1.19
N ILE A 84 6.86 4.61 1.70
CA ILE A 84 6.79 5.17 3.05
C ILE A 84 6.47 4.11 4.08
N ASP A 85 7.04 4.25 5.28
CA ASP A 85 6.48 3.71 6.52
C ASP A 85 5.64 4.81 7.17
N LEU A 86 4.31 4.71 7.14
CA LEU A 86 3.45 5.65 7.86
C LEU A 86 3.74 5.61 9.37
N SER A 87 3.60 6.72 10.08
CA SER A 87 3.79 6.72 11.53
C SER A 87 3.01 5.59 12.21
N GLY A 88 3.64 4.92 13.16
CA GLY A 88 3.12 3.73 13.81
C GLY A 88 3.32 2.42 13.06
N HIS A 89 4.00 2.45 11.92
CA HIS A 89 4.32 1.28 11.09
C HIS A 89 5.82 1.25 10.78
N GLY A 90 6.32 0.04 10.44
CA GLY A 90 7.67 -0.17 9.96
C GLY A 90 8.72 0.37 10.90
N ASP A 91 9.63 1.15 10.35
CA ASP A 91 10.73 1.78 11.07
C ASP A 91 10.48 3.26 11.39
N SER A 92 9.27 3.78 11.10
CA SER A 92 8.82 5.11 11.51
C SER A 92 8.45 5.21 12.98
N ASP A 93 8.51 6.43 13.50
CA ASP A 93 8.11 6.74 14.86
C ASP A 93 6.64 6.46 15.14
N ARG A 94 6.35 6.31 16.43
CA ARG A 94 4.98 6.20 16.95
C ARG A 94 4.46 7.55 17.39
N ARG A 95 3.16 7.79 17.17
CA ARG A 95 2.47 8.98 17.67
C ARG A 95 1.55 8.65 18.84
N ALA A 96 1.23 9.65 19.64
CA ALA A 96 0.22 9.52 20.70
C ALA A 96 -1.18 9.27 20.09
N VAL A 97 -1.48 9.92 18.97
CA VAL A 97 -2.73 9.81 18.22
C VAL A 97 -2.41 9.71 16.73
N TYR A 98 -3.07 8.81 16.03
CA TYR A 98 -3.00 8.66 14.59
C TYR A 98 -4.22 9.28 13.94
N SER A 99 -4.04 9.91 12.78
CA SER A 99 -5.14 10.46 11.99
C SER A 99 -4.84 10.34 10.50
N LEU A 100 -5.89 10.30 9.70
CA LEU A 100 -5.76 10.31 8.25
C LEU A 100 -5.02 11.56 7.77
N ASN A 101 -5.27 12.70 8.40
CA ASN A 101 -4.60 13.97 8.10
C ASN A 101 -3.08 13.91 8.37
N ALA A 102 -2.67 13.39 9.52
CA ALA A 102 -1.24 13.25 9.83
C ALA A 102 -0.54 12.36 8.79
N TRP A 103 -1.14 11.23 8.43
CA TRP A 103 -0.60 10.36 7.38
C TRP A 103 -0.56 11.02 5.99
N THR A 104 -1.53 11.88 5.68
CA THR A 104 -1.51 12.69 4.45
C THR A 104 -0.31 13.63 4.43
N ASP A 105 -0.05 14.33 5.52
CA ASP A 105 1.06 15.26 5.66
C ASP A 105 2.43 14.51 5.59
N GLU A 106 2.50 13.29 6.12
CA GLU A 106 3.66 12.40 6.02
C GLU A 106 3.94 11.98 4.56
N VAL A 107 2.91 11.62 3.79
CA VAL A 107 3.05 11.28 2.35
C VAL A 107 3.59 12.46 1.56
N VAL A 108 3.06 13.67 1.79
CA VAL A 108 3.54 14.88 1.12
C VAL A 108 4.98 15.21 1.51
N ALA A 109 5.34 15.07 2.78
CA ALA A 109 6.69 15.33 3.26
C ALA A 109 7.72 14.35 2.65
N VAL A 110 7.37 13.05 2.58
CA VAL A 110 8.22 12.04 1.92
C VAL A 110 8.36 12.31 0.43
N ALA A 111 7.27 12.69 -0.26
CA ALA A 111 7.32 13.05 -1.67
C ALA A 111 8.30 14.21 -1.93
N ASN A 112 8.27 15.23 -1.07
CA ASN A 112 9.17 16.38 -1.16
C ASN A 112 10.63 16.03 -0.82
N ALA A 113 10.86 15.06 0.07
CA ALA A 113 12.21 14.67 0.51
C ALA A 113 12.87 13.63 -0.42
N ALA A 114 12.12 13.02 -1.32
CA ALA A 114 12.60 11.90 -2.14
C ALA A 114 13.23 12.31 -3.49
N ASP A 115 13.49 13.58 -3.72
CA ASP A 115 14.12 14.13 -4.94
C ASP A 115 13.39 13.72 -6.25
N MET A 116 12.08 13.91 -6.27
CA MET A 116 11.22 13.59 -7.43
C MET A 116 11.07 14.79 -8.36
N ALA A 117 11.02 14.54 -9.68
CA ALA A 117 10.70 15.59 -10.66
C ALA A 117 9.19 15.86 -10.69
N GLY A 118 8.78 17.02 -10.15
CA GLY A 118 7.39 17.46 -10.16
C GLY A 118 6.44 16.66 -9.24
N PRO A 119 5.13 16.85 -9.38
CA PRO A 119 4.12 16.17 -8.59
C PRO A 119 4.15 14.65 -8.79
N PRO A 120 4.20 13.83 -7.72
CA PRO A 120 4.21 12.37 -7.83
C PRO A 120 2.81 11.80 -8.07
N ILE A 121 2.79 10.52 -8.48
CA ILE A 121 1.61 9.66 -8.40
C ILE A 121 1.70 8.88 -7.09
N VAL A 122 0.67 8.95 -6.25
CA VAL A 122 0.59 8.21 -4.99
C VAL A 122 -0.17 6.90 -5.23
N ILE A 123 0.40 5.78 -4.83
CA ILE A 123 -0.13 4.42 -5.04
C ILE A 123 -0.34 3.77 -3.68
N GLY A 124 -1.59 3.66 -3.25
CA GLY A 124 -1.93 3.16 -1.92
C GLY A 124 -2.77 1.89 -1.94
N HIS A 125 -2.43 0.96 -1.05
CA HIS A 125 -3.15 -0.30 -0.85
C HIS A 125 -3.94 -0.29 0.45
N SER A 126 -5.19 -0.75 0.43
CA SER A 126 -6.01 -0.93 1.65
C SER A 126 -6.10 0.36 2.46
N MET A 127 -5.59 0.40 3.70
CA MET A 127 -5.48 1.62 4.49
C MET A 127 -4.71 2.73 3.74
N GLY A 128 -3.62 2.38 3.06
CA GLY A 128 -2.86 3.32 2.23
C GLY A 128 -3.66 3.91 1.07
N GLY A 129 -4.68 3.21 0.57
CA GLY A 129 -5.59 3.77 -0.42
C GLY A 129 -6.51 4.85 0.15
N PHE A 130 -6.97 4.72 1.40
CA PHE A 130 -7.67 5.82 2.08
C PHE A 130 -6.75 7.03 2.30
N VAL A 131 -5.48 6.79 2.66
CA VAL A 131 -4.46 7.86 2.75
C VAL A 131 -4.26 8.51 1.38
N THR A 132 -4.18 7.73 0.29
CA THR A 132 -4.06 8.24 -1.08
C THR A 132 -5.24 9.14 -1.45
N LEU A 133 -6.47 8.71 -1.19
CA LEU A 133 -7.67 9.52 -1.44
C LEU A 133 -7.68 10.81 -0.61
N ALA A 134 -7.32 10.73 0.66
CA ALA A 134 -7.23 11.90 1.52
C ALA A 134 -6.13 12.87 1.06
N THR A 135 -4.98 12.35 0.61
CA THR A 135 -3.90 13.16 0.03
C THR A 135 -4.39 13.85 -1.25
N ALA A 136 -5.09 13.12 -2.12
CA ALA A 136 -5.65 13.65 -3.35
C ALA A 136 -6.73 14.72 -3.09
N ALA A 137 -7.58 14.55 -2.07
CA ALA A 137 -8.60 15.51 -1.72
C ALA A 137 -8.03 16.81 -1.14
N ARG A 138 -6.95 16.73 -0.33
CA ARG A 138 -6.37 17.87 0.37
C ARG A 138 -5.26 18.59 -0.42
N HIS A 139 -4.58 17.86 -1.29
CA HIS A 139 -3.37 18.31 -1.98
C HIS A 139 -3.38 17.94 -3.47
N SER A 140 -4.55 18.05 -4.13
CA SER A 140 -4.69 17.72 -5.56
C SER A 140 -3.64 18.40 -6.44
N ASP A 141 -3.31 19.66 -6.14
CA ASP A 141 -2.33 20.45 -6.91
C ASP A 141 -0.89 19.96 -6.75
N CYS A 142 -0.62 19.18 -5.71
CA CYS A 142 0.69 18.60 -5.42
C CYS A 142 0.86 17.18 -5.97
N LEU A 143 -0.16 16.62 -6.62
CA LEU A 143 -0.16 15.25 -7.15
C LEU A 143 -0.42 15.22 -8.65
N ALA A 144 0.32 14.39 -9.37
CA ALA A 144 -0.02 14.02 -10.75
C ALA A 144 -1.22 13.05 -10.81
N GLY A 145 -1.50 12.34 -9.72
CA GLY A 145 -2.65 11.45 -9.58
C GLY A 145 -2.53 10.49 -8.40
N GLY A 146 -3.56 9.67 -8.22
CA GLY A 146 -3.61 8.63 -7.20
C GLY A 146 -4.08 7.28 -7.75
N VAL A 147 -3.48 6.20 -7.30
CA VAL A 147 -3.93 4.83 -7.58
C VAL A 147 -4.35 4.17 -6.27
N VAL A 148 -5.58 3.71 -6.21
CA VAL A 148 -6.17 3.10 -5.01
C VAL A 148 -6.33 1.60 -5.25
N ILE A 149 -5.63 0.79 -4.48
CA ILE A 149 -5.59 -0.66 -4.66
C ILE A 149 -6.39 -1.33 -3.54
N ASP A 150 -7.51 -1.92 -3.90
CA ASP A 150 -8.41 -2.72 -3.08
C ASP A 150 -8.76 -2.10 -1.71
N SER A 151 -9.12 -0.83 -1.73
CA SER A 151 -9.52 -0.02 -0.56
C SER A 151 -11.02 0.25 -0.63
N PRO A 152 -11.84 -0.43 0.17
CA PRO A 152 -13.29 -0.34 0.06
C PRO A 152 -13.80 0.97 0.71
N VAL A 153 -14.09 1.97 -0.11
CA VAL A 153 -14.86 3.14 0.32
C VAL A 153 -16.33 2.82 0.17
N VAL A 154 -17.01 2.77 1.29
CA VAL A 154 -18.45 2.53 1.37
C VAL A 154 -19.12 3.72 2.03
N LYS A 155 -20.39 3.93 1.72
CA LYS A 155 -21.19 4.93 2.42
C LYS A 155 -21.13 4.65 3.93
N ALA A 156 -20.95 5.72 4.71
CA ALA A 156 -20.90 5.60 6.15
C ALA A 156 -22.18 4.91 6.67
N ASP A 157 -22.00 3.76 7.31
CA ASP A 157 -23.07 3.05 8.00
C ASP A 157 -22.76 3.05 9.49
N PRO A 158 -23.55 3.78 10.31
CA PRO A 158 -23.35 3.85 11.76
C PRO A 158 -23.48 2.49 12.46
N GLU A 159 -24.15 1.52 11.84
CA GLU A 159 -24.35 0.17 12.38
C GLU A 159 -23.24 -0.80 11.97
N MET A 160 -22.33 -0.40 11.08
CA MET A 160 -21.25 -1.26 10.61
C MET A 160 -20.23 -1.50 11.72
N ASP A 161 -20.31 -2.65 12.38
CA ASP A 161 -19.42 -3.04 13.47
C ASP A 161 -17.96 -3.14 13.00
N THR A 162 -17.12 -2.53 13.79
CA THR A 162 -15.68 -2.43 13.58
C THR A 162 -14.91 -3.61 14.18
N GLY A 163 -15.49 -4.81 14.25
CA GLY A 163 -14.92 -6.03 14.83
C GLY A 163 -13.50 -6.42 14.39
N ARG A 164 -12.97 -5.78 13.35
CA ARG A 164 -11.56 -5.92 12.92
C ARG A 164 -10.54 -5.38 13.93
N ARG A 165 -10.96 -4.58 14.92
CA ARG A 165 -10.06 -3.94 15.91
C ARG A 165 -9.45 -4.94 16.89
N ASP A 166 -10.12 -6.03 17.18
CA ASP A 166 -9.70 -6.96 18.23
C ASP A 166 -8.49 -7.82 17.83
N ASN A 167 -8.32 -8.08 16.55
CA ASN A 167 -7.23 -8.92 16.04
C ASN A 167 -5.83 -8.31 16.24
N PHE A 168 -5.72 -7.01 16.45
CA PHE A 168 -4.46 -6.29 16.52
C PHE A 168 -4.14 -5.65 17.87
N ARG A 169 -5.06 -5.73 18.86
CA ARG A 169 -4.95 -4.99 20.13
C ARG A 169 -3.73 -5.32 20.96
N ASN A 170 -3.20 -6.54 20.87
CA ASN A 170 -2.05 -6.98 21.66
C ASN A 170 -1.03 -7.71 20.77
N PRO A 171 -0.08 -7.03 20.13
CA PRO A 171 0.98 -7.72 19.41
C PRO A 171 1.77 -8.60 20.37
N LYS A 172 1.89 -9.89 20.01
CA LYS A 172 2.61 -10.87 20.83
C LYS A 172 4.11 -10.62 20.75
N VAL A 173 4.79 -10.85 21.86
CA VAL A 173 6.25 -11.00 21.90
C VAL A 173 6.59 -12.46 21.67
N TYR A 174 7.53 -12.70 20.79
CA TYR A 174 8.04 -14.03 20.42
C TYR A 174 9.49 -14.16 20.87
N PRO A 175 9.93 -15.35 21.32
CA PRO A 175 11.29 -15.53 21.83
C PRO A 175 12.37 -15.30 20.75
N ASP A 176 12.04 -15.55 19.49
CA ASP A 176 12.94 -15.42 18.34
C ASP A 176 12.17 -15.14 17.04
N ALA A 177 12.91 -14.75 16.00
CA ALA A 177 12.36 -14.43 14.69
C ALA A 177 11.70 -15.64 14.01
N ALA A 178 12.25 -16.85 14.13
CA ALA A 178 11.71 -18.05 13.50
C ALA A 178 10.31 -18.37 14.06
N SER A 179 10.15 -18.29 15.38
CA SER A 179 8.86 -18.48 16.06
C SER A 179 7.81 -17.44 15.63
N ALA A 180 8.23 -16.20 15.39
CA ALA A 180 7.35 -15.14 14.93
C ALA A 180 6.95 -15.36 13.47
N ILE A 181 7.91 -15.59 12.56
CA ILE A 181 7.70 -15.82 11.13
C ILE A 181 6.73 -16.98 10.89
N ALA A 182 6.88 -18.09 11.62
CA ALA A 182 5.97 -19.23 11.53
C ALA A 182 4.50 -18.89 11.85
N ARG A 183 4.26 -17.76 12.51
CA ARG A 183 2.93 -17.26 12.89
C ARG A 183 2.50 -16.02 12.15
N PHE A 184 3.29 -15.59 11.16
CA PHE A 184 2.90 -14.48 10.31
C PHE A 184 1.63 -14.82 9.52
N ARG A 185 0.65 -13.95 9.58
CA ARG A 185 -0.60 -14.05 8.81
C ARG A 185 -0.98 -12.65 8.37
N THR A 186 -1.53 -12.55 7.19
CA THR A 186 -2.13 -11.30 6.70
C THR A 186 -3.56 -11.14 7.20
N VAL A 187 -4.08 -9.94 7.21
CA VAL A 187 -5.47 -9.65 7.56
C VAL A 187 -6.06 -8.69 6.52
N PRO A 188 -7.10 -9.11 5.76
CA PRO A 188 -7.69 -10.45 5.77
C PRO A 188 -6.71 -11.54 5.32
N GLU A 189 -6.93 -12.76 5.76
CA GLU A 189 -6.26 -13.93 5.21
C GLU A 189 -6.80 -14.21 3.79
N GLN A 190 -5.98 -14.76 2.91
CA GLN A 190 -6.37 -15.12 1.54
C GLN A 190 -5.79 -16.48 1.17
N ASP A 191 -6.41 -17.13 0.16
CA ASP A 191 -6.13 -18.53 -0.17
C ASP A 191 -4.77 -18.74 -0.85
N HIS A 192 -4.25 -17.70 -1.53
CA HIS A 192 -3.02 -17.80 -2.30
C HIS A 192 -2.05 -16.68 -1.97
N TYR A 193 -0.77 -17.02 -1.92
CA TYR A 193 0.38 -16.12 -1.80
C TYR A 193 1.56 -16.69 -2.57
N GLU A 194 2.42 -15.82 -3.09
CA GLU A 194 3.75 -16.23 -3.54
C GLU A 194 4.62 -16.52 -2.32
N PRO A 195 5.03 -17.79 -2.08
CA PRO A 195 5.68 -18.18 -0.82
C PRO A 195 6.99 -17.44 -0.54
N PHE A 196 7.75 -17.11 -1.60
CA PHE A 196 9.01 -16.37 -1.50
C PHE A 196 8.77 -14.90 -1.12
N VAL A 197 7.66 -14.29 -1.57
CA VAL A 197 7.26 -12.92 -1.18
C VAL A 197 6.84 -12.92 0.28
N MET A 198 5.99 -13.86 0.68
CA MET A 198 5.53 -13.98 2.06
C MET A 198 6.68 -14.18 3.05
N ALA A 199 7.66 -15.00 2.71
CA ALA A 199 8.82 -15.26 3.56
C ALA A 199 9.67 -14.00 3.78
N ASP A 200 9.92 -13.21 2.72
CA ASP A 200 10.69 -11.97 2.81
C ASP A 200 9.93 -10.91 3.61
N VAL A 201 8.64 -10.71 3.33
CA VAL A 201 7.79 -9.76 4.04
C VAL A 201 7.69 -10.11 5.52
N ALA A 202 7.46 -11.37 5.87
CA ALA A 202 7.39 -11.82 7.26
C ALA A 202 8.70 -11.55 8.02
N ALA A 203 9.85 -11.85 7.39
CA ALA A 203 11.16 -11.62 7.99
C ALA A 203 11.42 -10.13 8.27
N ARG A 204 10.97 -9.23 7.39
CA ARG A 204 11.13 -7.78 7.52
C ARG A 204 10.10 -7.12 8.42
N SER A 205 9.03 -7.84 8.80
CA SER A 205 7.95 -7.33 9.66
C SER A 205 8.28 -7.34 11.15
N LEU A 206 9.50 -7.71 11.54
CA LEU A 206 9.91 -7.89 12.93
C LEU A 206 10.83 -6.79 13.42
N ARG A 207 10.67 -6.42 14.70
CA ARG A 207 11.58 -5.56 15.42
C ARG A 207 11.95 -6.17 16.78
N PRO A 208 13.16 -5.93 17.29
CA PRO A 208 13.53 -6.30 18.66
C PRO A 208 12.65 -5.61 19.69
N CYS A 209 12.40 -6.30 20.79
CA CYS A 209 11.75 -5.75 21.98
C CYS A 209 12.21 -6.52 23.25
N ASP A 210 11.84 -6.03 24.42
CA ASP A 210 12.11 -6.74 25.66
C ASP A 210 11.47 -8.13 25.62
N GLY A 211 12.30 -9.15 25.84
CA GLY A 211 11.89 -10.55 25.81
C GLY A 211 11.89 -11.22 24.43
N GLY A 212 12.38 -10.56 23.36
CA GLY A 212 12.52 -11.16 22.04
C GLY A 212 12.22 -10.23 20.87
N VAL A 213 11.25 -10.61 20.02
CA VAL A 213 10.84 -9.85 18.85
C VAL A 213 9.31 -9.66 18.80
N THR A 214 8.87 -8.59 18.18
CA THR A 214 7.45 -8.30 17.93
C THR A 214 7.25 -7.71 16.53
N TRP A 215 5.99 -7.51 16.12
CA TRP A 215 5.64 -6.93 14.83
C TRP A 215 5.94 -5.43 14.77
N LYS A 216 6.33 -4.94 13.57
CA LYS A 216 6.64 -3.54 13.30
C LYS A 216 5.40 -2.68 13.11
N PHE A 217 4.43 -2.72 14.02
CA PHE A 217 3.30 -1.78 14.02
C PHE A 217 2.84 -1.42 15.44
N ASP A 218 2.17 -0.29 15.58
CA ASP A 218 1.49 0.11 16.82
C ASP A 218 0.02 -0.31 16.75
N PRO A 219 -0.50 -1.09 17.71
CA PRO A 219 -1.91 -1.51 17.69
C PRO A 219 -2.92 -0.34 17.68
N ARG A 220 -2.51 0.87 18.08
CA ARG A 220 -3.35 2.07 18.10
C ARG A 220 -3.63 2.69 16.72
N ILE A 221 -2.96 2.20 15.67
CA ILE A 221 -3.17 2.67 14.28
C ILE A 221 -4.57 2.40 13.72
N PHE A 222 -5.31 1.46 14.31
CA PHE A 222 -6.67 1.15 13.87
C PHE A 222 -7.64 2.20 14.40
N LEU A 223 -7.75 3.30 13.64
CA LEU A 223 -8.53 4.48 13.99
C LEU A 223 -10.02 4.15 14.19
N PRO A 224 -10.65 4.79 15.18
CA PRO A 224 -12.09 4.69 15.38
C PRO A 224 -12.90 5.30 14.22
N ASP A 225 -12.34 6.26 13.49
CA ASP A 225 -13.07 7.11 12.57
C ASP A 225 -12.61 6.88 11.12
N ARG A 226 -13.38 6.06 10.38
CA ARG A 226 -13.31 5.94 8.92
C ARG A 226 -14.37 6.79 8.22
N ALA A 227 -15.13 7.54 9.00
CA ALA A 227 -16.35 8.20 8.56
C ALA A 227 -16.17 9.23 7.44
N ALA A 228 -14.93 9.63 7.15
CA ALA A 228 -14.68 10.73 6.22
C ALA A 228 -14.22 10.29 4.81
N ALA A 229 -14.17 9.01 4.49
CA ALA A 229 -13.58 8.60 3.21
C ALA A 229 -14.54 8.81 2.03
N ASP A 230 -15.84 8.63 2.19
CA ASP A 230 -16.83 8.87 1.14
C ASP A 230 -17.06 10.37 0.91
N ASP A 231 -16.93 11.21 1.93
CA ASP A 231 -17.01 12.68 1.81
C ASP A 231 -15.81 13.27 1.04
N LEU A 232 -14.69 12.53 0.95
CA LEU A 232 -13.48 12.99 0.25
C LEU A 232 -13.59 12.87 -1.28
N LEU A 233 -14.27 11.83 -1.78
CA LEU A 233 -14.26 11.50 -3.21
C LEU A 233 -14.72 12.65 -4.12
N PRO A 234 -15.81 13.40 -3.80
CA PRO A 234 -16.25 14.50 -4.64
C PRO A 234 -15.30 15.69 -4.69
N SER A 235 -14.41 15.84 -3.71
CA SER A 235 -13.47 16.97 -3.63
C SER A 235 -12.17 16.75 -4.38
N ILE A 236 -11.93 15.53 -4.89
CA ILE A 236 -10.70 15.18 -5.60
C ILE A 236 -10.74 15.72 -7.02
N THR A 237 -9.74 16.51 -7.40
CA THR A 237 -9.63 17.11 -8.73
C THR A 237 -8.52 16.52 -9.58
N CYS A 238 -7.51 15.87 -8.97
CA CYS A 238 -6.49 15.15 -9.72
C CYS A 238 -7.00 13.80 -10.25
N ARG A 239 -6.22 13.16 -11.14
CA ARG A 239 -6.54 11.83 -11.68
C ARG A 239 -6.56 10.78 -10.58
N ILE A 240 -7.57 9.91 -10.59
CA ILE A 240 -7.64 8.72 -9.74
C ILE A 240 -7.86 7.49 -10.61
N ALA A 241 -7.22 6.38 -10.24
CA ALA A 241 -7.51 5.06 -10.78
C ALA A 241 -7.84 4.11 -9.63
N LEU A 242 -8.84 3.25 -9.85
CA LEU A 242 -9.29 2.26 -8.89
C LEU A 242 -8.85 0.87 -9.36
N PHE A 243 -8.02 0.21 -8.56
CA PHE A 243 -7.63 -1.17 -8.79
C PHE A 243 -8.32 -2.03 -7.75
N ARG A 244 -9.08 -3.01 -8.21
CA ARG A 244 -9.73 -3.97 -7.32
C ARG A 244 -9.19 -5.37 -7.54
N ALA A 245 -9.04 -6.13 -6.49
CA ALA A 245 -8.73 -7.55 -6.55
C ALA A 245 -10.02 -8.34 -6.80
N GLN A 246 -10.01 -9.33 -7.69
CA GLN A 246 -11.20 -10.14 -7.99
C GLN A 246 -11.80 -10.79 -6.74
N HIS A 247 -10.95 -11.23 -5.82
CA HIS A 247 -11.32 -11.87 -4.55
C HIS A 247 -10.97 -11.00 -3.33
N GLY A 248 -10.87 -9.67 -3.55
CA GLY A 248 -10.51 -8.70 -2.52
C GLY A 248 -11.69 -8.14 -1.74
N LEU A 249 -11.45 -7.01 -1.08
CA LEU A 249 -12.43 -6.30 -0.27
C LEU A 249 -13.33 -5.38 -1.10
N VAL A 250 -12.85 -4.90 -2.26
CA VAL A 250 -13.63 -4.04 -3.16
C VAL A 250 -14.46 -4.91 -4.10
N THR A 251 -15.72 -5.15 -3.72
CA THR A 251 -16.68 -5.83 -4.58
C THR A 251 -17.02 -4.98 -5.82
N ALA A 252 -17.68 -5.59 -6.82
CA ALA A 252 -18.11 -4.86 -8.00
C ALA A 252 -19.01 -3.66 -7.66
N ASP A 253 -19.92 -3.82 -6.68
CA ASP A 253 -20.83 -2.75 -6.25
C ASP A 253 -20.09 -1.62 -5.53
N ILE A 254 -19.10 -1.93 -4.67
CA ILE A 254 -18.25 -0.92 -4.04
C ILE A 254 -17.44 -0.17 -5.10
N GLY A 255 -16.86 -0.89 -6.07
CA GLY A 255 -16.13 -0.27 -7.17
C GLY A 255 -17.01 0.65 -8.01
N ALA A 256 -18.23 0.24 -8.31
CA ALA A 256 -19.21 1.06 -9.01
C ALA A 256 -19.60 2.32 -8.21
N TYR A 257 -19.82 2.18 -6.89
CA TYR A 257 -20.07 3.32 -6.02
C TYR A 257 -18.92 4.32 -6.03
N MET A 258 -17.68 3.86 -5.84
CA MET A 258 -16.50 4.74 -5.88
C MET A 258 -16.35 5.44 -7.23
N TYR A 259 -16.58 4.72 -8.32
CA TYR A 259 -16.54 5.27 -9.68
C TYR A 259 -17.57 6.40 -9.87
N GLU A 260 -18.82 6.21 -9.38
CA GLU A 260 -19.86 7.23 -9.40
C GLU A 260 -19.45 8.48 -8.61
N GLN A 261 -18.93 8.30 -7.39
CA GLN A 261 -18.51 9.41 -6.52
C GLN A 261 -17.31 10.19 -7.12
N LEU A 262 -16.47 9.54 -7.90
CA LEU A 262 -15.36 10.14 -8.65
C LEU A 262 -15.80 10.76 -10.00
N GLY A 263 -17.11 10.92 -10.25
CA GLY A 263 -17.64 11.55 -11.44
C GLY A 263 -17.51 10.72 -12.71
N ARG A 264 -17.37 9.40 -12.60
CA ARG A 264 -17.28 8.42 -13.71
C ARG A 264 -16.07 8.58 -14.62
N VAL A 265 -15.01 9.20 -14.14
CA VAL A 265 -13.80 9.46 -14.93
C VAL A 265 -12.61 8.61 -14.50
N ALA A 266 -12.68 7.98 -13.33
CA ALA A 266 -11.61 7.10 -12.83
C ALA A 266 -11.64 5.74 -13.55
N PRO A 267 -10.54 5.27 -14.16
CA PRO A 267 -10.49 3.91 -14.65
C PRO A 267 -10.61 2.91 -13.50
N VAL A 268 -11.43 1.87 -13.68
CA VAL A 268 -11.58 0.77 -12.74
C VAL A 268 -10.94 -0.48 -13.35
N VAL A 269 -9.86 -0.95 -12.73
CA VAL A 269 -9.08 -2.09 -13.19
C VAL A 269 -9.28 -3.25 -12.23
N GLU A 270 -9.78 -4.39 -12.72
CA GLU A 270 -9.83 -5.62 -11.95
C GLU A 270 -8.56 -6.44 -12.18
N ILE A 271 -7.90 -6.84 -11.10
CA ILE A 271 -6.78 -7.79 -11.14
C ILE A 271 -7.34 -9.20 -10.97
N PRO A 272 -7.31 -10.03 -12.02
CA PRO A 272 -7.90 -11.36 -11.96
C PRO A 272 -7.14 -12.27 -11.00
N LEU A 273 -7.86 -13.20 -10.37
CA LEU A 273 -7.37 -14.18 -9.41
C LEU A 273 -6.69 -13.59 -8.17
N ALA A 274 -6.65 -12.27 -8.03
CA ALA A 274 -6.02 -11.59 -6.90
C ALA A 274 -6.92 -11.60 -5.66
N GLY A 275 -6.31 -11.88 -4.51
CA GLY A 275 -6.87 -11.58 -3.20
C GLY A 275 -6.57 -10.13 -2.79
N HIS A 276 -6.98 -9.76 -1.56
CA HIS A 276 -6.80 -8.40 -1.04
C HIS A 276 -5.36 -7.89 -1.14
N HIS A 277 -4.38 -8.72 -0.82
CA HIS A 277 -2.95 -8.37 -0.83
C HIS A 277 -2.33 -8.68 -2.20
N VAL A 278 -2.76 -7.93 -3.23
CA VAL A 278 -2.39 -8.14 -4.64
C VAL A 278 -0.88 -8.23 -4.85
N MET A 279 -0.08 -7.44 -4.11
CA MET A 279 1.38 -7.47 -4.20
C MET A 279 2.00 -8.77 -3.67
N LEU A 280 1.24 -9.57 -2.93
CA LEU A 280 1.71 -10.84 -2.36
C LEU A 280 1.31 -12.06 -3.19
N ASP A 281 0.27 -11.96 -4.03
CA ASP A 281 -0.23 -13.08 -4.82
C ASP A 281 -0.15 -12.87 -6.34
N GLN A 282 -0.36 -11.64 -6.82
CA GLN A 282 -0.35 -11.31 -8.25
C GLN A 282 0.60 -10.13 -8.58
N PRO A 283 1.86 -10.12 -8.08
CA PRO A 283 2.75 -8.97 -8.20
C PRO A 283 3.02 -8.55 -9.64
N LEU A 284 3.20 -9.48 -10.58
CA LEU A 284 3.46 -9.15 -11.98
C LEU A 284 2.23 -8.64 -12.72
N LEU A 285 1.03 -9.11 -12.36
CA LEU A 285 -0.21 -8.54 -12.91
C LEU A 285 -0.40 -7.12 -12.40
N LEU A 286 -0.14 -6.87 -11.11
CA LEU A 286 -0.15 -5.52 -10.55
C LEU A 286 0.84 -4.60 -11.26
N VAL A 287 2.09 -5.04 -11.45
CA VAL A 287 3.11 -4.26 -12.17
C VAL A 287 2.68 -3.97 -13.60
N THR A 288 2.09 -4.95 -14.30
CA THR A 288 1.60 -4.78 -15.68
C THR A 288 0.47 -3.75 -15.73
N ALA A 289 -0.52 -3.86 -14.84
CA ALA A 289 -1.64 -2.93 -14.77
C ALA A 289 -1.17 -1.49 -14.44
N LEU A 290 -0.27 -1.34 -13.46
CA LEU A 290 0.33 -0.05 -13.12
C LEU A 290 1.10 0.53 -14.30
N ARG A 291 1.95 -0.23 -14.98
CA ARG A 291 2.70 0.25 -16.15
C ARG A 291 1.79 0.70 -17.28
N THR A 292 0.71 -0.02 -17.54
CA THR A 292 -0.27 0.34 -18.57
C THR A 292 -0.96 1.65 -18.22
N LEU A 293 -1.39 1.82 -16.97
CA LEU A 293 -2.01 3.05 -16.49
C LEU A 293 -1.04 4.24 -16.54
N LEU A 294 0.19 4.06 -16.06
CA LEU A 294 1.19 5.11 -16.04
C LEU A 294 1.56 5.57 -17.45
N ALA A 295 1.69 4.64 -18.41
CA ALA A 295 1.94 4.98 -19.82
C ALA A 295 0.75 5.74 -20.45
N ASP A 296 -0.49 5.40 -20.11
CA ASP A 296 -1.65 6.18 -20.52
C ASP A 296 -1.62 7.60 -19.93
N TRP A 297 -1.32 7.72 -18.63
CA TRP A 297 -1.29 9.01 -17.97
C TRP A 297 -0.14 9.92 -18.42
N GLU A 298 0.95 9.37 -18.90
CA GLU A 298 2.06 10.12 -19.49
C GLU A 298 1.67 10.76 -20.81
N HIS A 299 0.79 10.12 -21.59
CA HIS A 299 0.41 10.55 -22.95
C HIS A 299 -0.98 11.20 -23.05
N SER A 300 -1.80 11.10 -22.02
CA SER A 300 -3.16 11.63 -22.01
C SER A 300 -3.26 12.96 -21.24
N VAL A 301 -4.17 13.83 -21.68
CA VAL A 301 -4.48 15.08 -20.97
C VAL A 301 -5.46 14.79 -19.85
N PRO A 302 -5.29 15.36 -18.62
CA PRO A 302 -6.28 15.23 -17.56
C PRO A 302 -7.66 15.72 -18.03
N PHE A 303 -8.70 14.99 -17.66
CA PHE A 303 -10.06 15.40 -17.92
C PHE A 303 -10.42 16.52 -16.94
N GLU A 304 -10.73 17.71 -17.44
CA GLU A 304 -11.22 18.81 -16.60
C GLU A 304 -12.67 18.51 -16.17
N ARG A 305 -12.93 18.60 -14.87
CA ARG A 305 -14.30 18.53 -14.35
C ARG A 305 -14.89 19.94 -14.39
N ASP A 306 -16.00 20.08 -15.09
CA ASP A 306 -16.82 21.31 -15.09
C ASP A 306 -17.47 21.54 -13.69
#